data_1efcb8910ef182de4eeb4b03dc2e60d8
#
_entry.id   1efcb8910ef182de4eeb4b03dc2e60d8
#
_cell.length_a   1.000
_cell.length_b   1.000
_cell.length_c   1.000
_cell.angle_alpha   90.00
_cell.angle_beta   90.00
_cell.angle_gamma   90.00
#
_symmetry.space_group_name_H-M   'P 1'
#
loop_
_entity.id
_entity.type
_entity.pdbx_description
1 polymer ?
#
loop_
_entity_poly.entity_id
_entity_poly.type
_entity_poly.pdbx_seq_one_letter_code
_entity_poly.pdbx_strand_id
1 'polypeptide(L)'
;ENVVRNKAPRHAKKIPQWVFRRLEKIICQKEMNQVLVNIHGNEGVDFADALLKDLNVTLRIEGAENLPETGRYTFASNHPLGGFDGISLISALGKKYHGKLKVLVNDILMYLKPLAPVFLPINKYGAQAKESTQSIQEAYDSDDQILVFPAGLVSRLQKGGIKDLEWKKAFIAKAIQSQRDIIPIYFEGLNSPFFYRFAKFRKAIGLKFNIEIIFLPSELMKSRNKTFTIH
;
A
#
# COMPACT_ATOMS: atom_id res chain seq x y z
N GLU A 1 -4.22 13.06 14.37
CA GLU A 1 -4.85 13.13 15.70
C GLU A 1 -6.08 12.21 15.78
N ASN A 2 -7.06 12.35 14.87
CA ASN A 2 -8.32 11.59 14.88
C ASN A 2 -8.14 10.07 14.84
N VAL A 3 -7.20 9.55 14.05
CA VAL A 3 -6.92 8.10 13.97
C VAL A 3 -6.43 7.57 15.33
N VAL A 4 -5.52 8.29 15.97
CA VAL A 4 -4.99 7.91 17.30
C VAL A 4 -6.09 7.98 18.37
N ARG A 5 -6.91 9.02 18.32
CA ARG A 5 -8.06 9.20 19.25
C ARG A 5 -9.09 8.08 19.09
N ASN A 6 -9.37 7.65 17.87
CA ASN A 6 -10.36 6.60 17.61
C ASN A 6 -9.84 5.19 17.96
N LYS A 7 -8.57 4.88 17.67
CA LYS A 7 -8.00 3.55 17.98
C LYS A 7 -7.49 3.39 19.42
N ALA A 8 -7.13 4.48 20.09
CA ALA A 8 -6.61 4.44 21.48
C ALA A 8 -7.09 5.63 22.33
N PRO A 9 -8.42 5.80 22.56
CA PRO A 9 -8.97 7.00 23.18
C PRO A 9 -8.45 7.26 24.60
N ARG A 10 -8.20 6.20 25.38
CA ARG A 10 -7.66 6.31 26.76
C ARG A 10 -6.22 6.79 26.80
N HIS A 11 -5.40 6.40 25.81
CA HIS A 11 -3.99 6.78 25.70
C HIS A 11 -3.82 8.13 25.02
N ALA A 12 -4.65 8.44 24.04
CA ALA A 12 -4.60 9.70 23.30
C ALA A 12 -4.78 10.93 24.22
N LYS A 13 -5.63 10.82 25.26
CA LYS A 13 -5.84 11.89 26.26
C LYS A 13 -4.58 12.22 27.08
N LYS A 14 -3.63 11.28 27.19
CA LYS A 14 -2.39 11.44 27.95
C LYS A 14 -1.22 11.92 27.11
N ILE A 15 -1.38 12.00 25.79
CA ILE A 15 -0.31 12.43 24.88
C ILE A 15 -0.27 13.96 24.85
N PRO A 16 0.87 14.60 25.20
CA PRO A 16 0.99 16.04 25.14
C PRO A 16 0.87 16.58 23.70
N GLN A 17 0.32 17.78 23.55
CA GLN A 17 0.07 18.39 22.24
C GLN A 17 1.35 18.55 21.38
N TRP A 18 2.50 18.77 22.02
CA TRP A 18 3.77 18.88 21.28
C TRP A 18 4.16 17.57 20.57
N VAL A 19 3.76 16.41 21.11
CA VAL A 19 3.97 15.10 20.46
C VAL A 19 3.14 15.02 19.17
N PHE A 20 1.87 15.42 19.22
CA PHE A 20 1.03 15.47 18.01
C PHE A 20 1.63 16.40 16.94
N ARG A 21 2.08 17.60 17.32
CA ARG A 21 2.75 18.51 16.38
C ARG A 21 4.02 17.92 15.75
N ARG A 22 4.78 17.13 16.50
CA ARG A 22 5.93 16.39 15.96
C ARG A 22 5.49 15.30 15.00
N LEU A 23 4.46 14.54 15.35
CA LEU A 23 3.90 13.49 14.49
C LEU A 23 3.37 14.09 13.17
N GLU A 24 2.64 15.19 13.22
CA GLU A 24 2.13 15.91 12.06
C GLU A 24 3.24 16.34 11.08
N LYS A 25 4.38 16.79 11.61
CA LYS A 25 5.56 17.07 10.80
C LYS A 25 6.18 15.81 10.18
N ILE A 26 6.30 14.73 10.98
CA ILE A 26 6.87 13.46 10.52
C ILE A 26 6.06 12.86 9.37
N ILE A 27 4.72 12.94 9.44
CA ILE A 27 3.83 12.42 8.40
C ILE A 27 3.60 13.41 7.26
N CYS A 28 4.27 14.56 7.25
CA CYS A 28 4.06 15.61 6.25
C CYS A 28 2.58 15.99 6.10
N GLN A 29 1.87 16.15 7.24
CA GLN A 29 0.39 16.29 7.23
C GLN A 29 -0.05 17.49 6.41
N LYS A 30 0.67 18.62 6.48
CA LYS A 30 0.32 19.83 5.73
C LYS A 30 0.40 19.59 4.23
N GLU A 31 1.49 19.00 3.78
CA GLU A 31 1.74 18.66 2.37
C GLU A 31 0.72 17.63 1.88
N MET A 32 0.47 16.60 2.67
CA MET A 32 -0.54 15.59 2.35
C MET A 32 -1.95 16.18 2.25
N ASN A 33 -2.32 17.08 3.17
CA ASN A 33 -3.61 17.76 3.10
C ASN A 33 -3.72 18.64 1.84
N GLN A 34 -2.63 19.32 1.45
CA GLN A 34 -2.62 20.13 0.22
C GLN A 34 -2.82 19.25 -1.01
N VAL A 35 -2.14 18.11 -1.08
CA VAL A 35 -2.34 17.11 -2.15
C VAL A 35 -3.81 16.67 -2.19
N LEU A 36 -4.40 16.31 -1.05
CA LEU A 36 -5.81 15.90 -0.98
C LEU A 36 -6.78 16.99 -1.44
N VAL A 37 -6.45 18.26 -1.20
CA VAL A 37 -7.24 19.39 -1.73
C VAL A 37 -7.09 19.48 -3.25
N ASN A 38 -5.87 19.37 -3.77
CA ASN A 38 -5.59 19.48 -5.21
C ASN A 38 -6.31 18.41 -6.03
N ILE A 39 -6.42 17.19 -5.47
CA ILE A 39 -7.01 16.01 -6.16
C ILE A 39 -8.41 15.66 -5.65
N HIS A 40 -9.07 16.62 -4.97
CA HIS A 40 -10.40 16.42 -4.41
C HIS A 40 -11.40 15.95 -5.48
N GLY A 41 -12.29 15.04 -5.09
CA GLY A 41 -13.33 14.50 -5.96
C GLY A 41 -12.91 13.27 -6.79
N ASN A 42 -11.62 12.88 -6.76
CA ASN A 42 -11.18 11.63 -7.38
C ASN A 42 -11.28 10.47 -6.40
N GLU A 43 -11.62 9.28 -6.92
CA GLU A 43 -11.71 8.05 -6.15
C GLU A 43 -11.06 6.86 -6.88
N GLY A 44 -10.72 5.81 -6.16
CA GLY A 44 -10.19 4.57 -6.72
C GLY A 44 -8.96 4.79 -7.60
N VAL A 45 -9.02 4.34 -8.82
CA VAL A 45 -7.95 4.44 -9.82
C VAL A 45 -7.65 5.89 -10.18
N ASP A 46 -8.70 6.72 -10.33
CA ASP A 46 -8.55 8.14 -10.68
C ASP A 46 -7.85 8.91 -9.56
N PHE A 47 -8.12 8.59 -8.31
CA PHE A 47 -7.39 9.16 -7.18
C PHE A 47 -5.90 8.80 -7.22
N ALA A 48 -5.57 7.53 -7.49
CA ALA A 48 -4.19 7.09 -7.58
C ALA A 48 -3.45 7.81 -8.73
N ASP A 49 -4.09 7.95 -9.88
CA ASP A 49 -3.53 8.66 -11.03
C ASP A 49 -3.35 10.16 -10.77
N ALA A 50 -4.36 10.81 -10.20
CA ALA A 50 -4.30 12.21 -9.84
C ALA A 50 -3.20 12.49 -8.82
N LEU A 51 -2.98 11.59 -7.86
CA LEU A 51 -1.90 11.70 -6.87
C LEU A 51 -0.52 11.62 -7.52
N LEU A 52 -0.31 10.68 -8.45
CA LEU A 52 0.96 10.58 -9.17
C LEU A 52 1.22 11.83 -10.03
N LYS A 53 0.18 12.38 -10.66
CA LYS A 53 0.27 13.63 -11.43
C LYS A 53 0.60 14.84 -10.53
N ASP A 54 -0.07 15.00 -9.39
CA ASP A 54 0.23 16.10 -8.44
C ASP A 54 1.66 16.00 -7.89
N LEU A 55 2.16 14.79 -7.69
CA LEU A 55 3.54 14.54 -7.30
C LEU A 55 4.53 14.64 -8.47
N ASN A 56 4.08 14.87 -9.70
CA ASN A 56 4.90 14.89 -10.90
C ASN A 56 5.79 13.63 -11.02
N VAL A 57 5.18 12.46 -10.82
CA VAL A 57 5.84 11.16 -10.90
C VAL A 57 5.67 10.57 -12.29
N THR A 58 6.76 10.02 -12.82
CA THR A 58 6.75 9.24 -14.05
C THR A 58 6.90 7.75 -13.72
N LEU A 59 6.00 6.92 -14.24
CA LEU A 59 6.13 5.46 -14.20
C LEU A 59 6.62 4.96 -15.56
N ARG A 60 7.71 4.22 -15.57
CA ARG A 60 8.19 3.45 -16.72
C ARG A 60 7.79 2.01 -16.49
N ILE A 61 6.97 1.47 -17.36
CA ILE A 61 6.50 0.08 -17.26
C ILE A 61 7.20 -0.70 -18.37
N GLU A 62 8.07 -1.61 -17.99
CA GLU A 62 8.77 -2.53 -18.88
C GLU A 62 8.02 -3.86 -18.91
N GLY A 63 7.80 -4.40 -20.10
CA GLY A 63 7.00 -5.62 -20.27
C GLY A 63 5.49 -5.40 -20.26
N ALA A 64 5.01 -4.16 -20.38
CA ALA A 64 3.57 -3.85 -20.46
C ALA A 64 2.87 -4.56 -21.63
N GLU A 65 3.61 -4.80 -22.71
CA GLU A 65 3.17 -5.54 -23.89
C GLU A 65 2.87 -7.01 -23.60
N ASN A 66 3.44 -7.57 -22.54
CA ASN A 66 3.21 -8.95 -22.11
C ASN A 66 1.95 -9.10 -21.24
N LEU A 67 1.36 -7.98 -20.79
CA LEU A 67 0.14 -8.02 -20.00
C LEU A 67 -1.06 -8.39 -20.88
N PRO A 68 -1.76 -9.49 -20.57
CA PRO A 68 -2.93 -9.91 -21.34
C PRO A 68 -4.04 -8.82 -21.34
N GLU A 69 -4.74 -8.69 -22.46
CA GLU A 69 -5.84 -7.73 -22.58
C GLU A 69 -7.10 -8.19 -21.84
N THR A 70 -7.32 -9.49 -21.76
CA THR A 70 -8.51 -10.10 -21.16
C THR A 70 -8.13 -11.24 -20.23
N GLY A 71 -9.00 -11.56 -19.32
CA GLY A 71 -8.80 -12.62 -18.33
C GLY A 71 -8.80 -12.11 -16.89
N ARG A 72 -8.60 -13.04 -15.96
CA ARG A 72 -8.62 -12.78 -14.51
C ARG A 72 -7.27 -13.16 -13.91
N TYR A 73 -6.55 -12.19 -13.40
CA TYR A 73 -5.18 -12.38 -12.92
C TYR A 73 -5.03 -12.02 -11.46
N THR A 74 -4.04 -12.63 -10.82
CA THR A 74 -3.53 -12.23 -9.52
C THR A 74 -2.14 -11.63 -9.72
N PHE A 75 -2.02 -10.33 -9.59
CA PHE A 75 -0.74 -9.62 -9.64
C PHE A 75 -0.06 -9.70 -8.30
N ALA A 76 1.14 -10.25 -8.25
CA ALA A 76 1.93 -10.39 -7.04
C ALA A 76 3.19 -9.53 -7.14
N SER A 77 3.27 -8.48 -6.32
CA SER A 77 4.38 -7.52 -6.34
C SER A 77 5.22 -7.56 -5.07
N ASN A 78 6.53 -7.29 -5.21
CA ASN A 78 7.34 -6.86 -4.10
C ASN A 78 6.82 -5.52 -3.54
N HIS A 79 7.26 -5.15 -2.34
CA HIS A 79 6.70 -4.00 -1.61
C HIS A 79 7.81 -3.06 -1.09
N PRO A 80 8.61 -2.43 -1.99
CA PRO A 80 9.79 -1.67 -1.58
C PRO A 80 9.47 -0.34 -0.91
N LEU A 81 8.39 0.36 -1.33
CA LEU A 81 8.10 1.74 -0.94
C LEU A 81 6.85 1.89 -0.07
N GLY A 82 6.07 0.83 0.12
CA GLY A 82 4.85 0.87 0.92
C GLY A 82 3.69 1.52 0.17
N GLY A 83 3.10 2.60 0.71
CA GLY A 83 1.93 3.22 0.07
C GLY A 83 2.17 3.69 -1.37
N PHE A 84 3.41 4.04 -1.71
CA PHE A 84 3.71 4.59 -3.03
C PHE A 84 3.66 3.54 -4.14
N ASP A 85 4.26 2.37 -3.95
CA ASP A 85 4.19 1.28 -4.94
C ASP A 85 2.75 0.77 -5.11
N GLY A 86 1.97 0.70 -4.02
CA GLY A 86 0.54 0.39 -4.08
C GLY A 86 -0.23 1.37 -4.96
N ILE A 87 -0.05 2.68 -4.73
CA ILE A 87 -0.70 3.74 -5.53
C ILE A 87 -0.27 3.67 -7.00
N SER A 88 1.03 3.46 -7.26
CA SER A 88 1.56 3.35 -8.61
C SER A 88 0.95 2.18 -9.38
N LEU A 89 0.85 1.01 -8.74
CA LEU A 89 0.25 -0.18 -9.35
C LEU A 89 -1.27 -0.06 -9.49
N ILE A 90 -1.97 0.62 -8.56
CA ILE A 90 -3.40 0.93 -8.72
C ILE A 90 -3.63 1.79 -9.95
N SER A 91 -2.82 2.85 -10.16
CA SER A 91 -2.94 3.68 -11.36
C SER A 91 -2.63 2.90 -12.63
N ALA A 92 -1.51 2.16 -12.67
CA ALA A 92 -1.07 1.44 -13.87
C ALA A 92 -2.03 0.31 -14.26
N LEU A 93 -2.29 -0.63 -13.35
CA LEU A 93 -3.18 -1.77 -13.60
C LEU A 93 -4.63 -1.35 -13.70
N GLY A 94 -5.07 -0.39 -12.87
CA GLY A 94 -6.44 0.10 -12.92
C GLY A 94 -6.78 0.74 -14.26
N LYS A 95 -5.87 1.48 -14.87
CA LYS A 95 -6.04 2.01 -16.24
C LYS A 95 -6.08 0.90 -17.28
N LYS A 96 -5.14 -0.03 -17.22
CA LYS A 96 -5.05 -1.17 -18.15
C LYS A 96 -6.33 -2.00 -18.14
N TYR A 97 -6.92 -2.22 -16.98
CA TYR A 97 -8.11 -3.08 -16.80
C TYR A 97 -9.40 -2.29 -16.51
N HIS A 98 -9.47 -1.02 -16.97
CA HIS A 98 -10.69 -0.20 -16.95
C HIS A 98 -11.35 -0.09 -15.57
N GLY A 99 -10.56 0.07 -14.52
CA GLY A 99 -11.03 0.20 -13.14
C GLY A 99 -11.34 -1.12 -12.44
N LYS A 100 -11.33 -2.25 -13.15
CA LYS A 100 -11.56 -3.58 -12.57
C LYS A 100 -10.33 -4.07 -11.82
N LEU A 101 -10.12 -3.56 -10.61
CA LEU A 101 -8.98 -3.89 -9.77
C LEU A 101 -9.37 -3.87 -8.29
N LYS A 102 -8.95 -4.88 -7.56
CA LYS A 102 -9.00 -4.95 -6.10
C LYS A 102 -7.62 -5.20 -5.52
N VAL A 103 -7.32 -4.54 -4.41
CA VAL A 103 -6.01 -4.62 -3.75
C VAL A 103 -6.19 -5.11 -2.32
N LEU A 104 -5.50 -6.18 -1.96
CA LEU A 104 -5.51 -6.68 -0.60
C LEU A 104 -4.67 -5.77 0.30
N VAL A 105 -5.30 -5.15 1.29
CA VAL A 105 -4.65 -4.16 2.16
C VAL A 105 -4.85 -4.45 3.64
N ASN A 106 -4.00 -3.87 4.47
CA ASN A 106 -4.24 -3.83 5.91
C ASN A 106 -5.44 -2.92 6.23
N ASP A 107 -6.25 -3.30 7.21
CA ASP A 107 -7.47 -2.58 7.64
C ASP A 107 -7.25 -1.10 7.96
N ILE A 108 -6.05 -0.74 8.42
CA ILE A 108 -5.71 0.66 8.70
C ILE A 108 -5.78 1.54 7.43
N LEU A 109 -5.55 0.97 6.25
CA LEU A 109 -5.61 1.72 5.00
C LEU A 109 -7.03 2.11 4.59
N MET A 110 -8.07 1.50 5.19
CA MET A 110 -9.46 1.90 4.98
C MET A 110 -9.80 3.32 5.47
N TYR A 111 -8.89 3.95 6.24
CA TYR A 111 -8.99 5.37 6.56
C TYR A 111 -8.68 6.28 5.35
N LEU A 112 -8.03 5.77 4.30
CA LEU A 112 -7.85 6.47 3.03
C LEU A 112 -9.12 6.32 2.19
N LYS A 113 -10.16 7.04 2.57
CA LYS A 113 -11.50 6.97 1.98
C LYS A 113 -11.52 6.99 0.45
N PRO A 114 -10.76 7.87 -0.25
CA PRO A 114 -10.76 7.91 -1.71
C PRO A 114 -10.33 6.60 -2.38
N LEU A 115 -9.52 5.77 -1.72
CA LEU A 115 -9.09 4.47 -2.25
C LEU A 115 -9.99 3.29 -1.82
N ALA A 116 -11.02 3.54 -0.99
CA ALA A 116 -11.92 2.49 -0.53
C ALA A 116 -12.57 1.67 -1.67
N PRO A 117 -12.91 2.23 -2.85
CA PRO A 117 -13.50 1.46 -3.95
C PRO A 117 -12.61 0.32 -4.47
N VAL A 118 -11.28 0.45 -4.36
CA VAL A 118 -10.32 -0.56 -4.83
C VAL A 118 -9.70 -1.39 -3.70
N PHE A 119 -9.94 -1.05 -2.43
CA PHE A 119 -9.35 -1.75 -1.30
C PHE A 119 -10.19 -2.94 -0.82
N LEU A 120 -9.50 -4.05 -0.54
CA LEU A 120 -10.02 -5.23 0.16
C LEU A 120 -9.26 -5.39 1.48
N PRO A 121 -9.88 -5.06 2.63
CA PRO A 121 -9.20 -5.14 3.91
C PRO A 121 -9.00 -6.60 4.33
N ILE A 122 -7.80 -6.92 4.81
CA ILE A 122 -7.47 -8.20 5.43
C ILE A 122 -7.64 -8.05 6.95
N ASN A 123 -8.75 -8.54 7.49
CA ASN A 123 -8.99 -8.60 8.92
C ASN A 123 -8.69 -10.00 9.45
N LYS A 124 -7.85 -10.10 10.49
CA LYS A 124 -7.40 -11.39 11.04
C LYS A 124 -8.18 -11.83 12.26
N TYR A 125 -8.96 -10.94 12.90
CA TYR A 125 -9.56 -11.18 14.20
C TYR A 125 -11.00 -10.66 14.28
N GLY A 126 -11.83 -11.37 15.05
CA GLY A 126 -13.20 -10.98 15.37
C GLY A 126 -14.22 -11.28 14.27
N ALA A 127 -15.45 -10.77 14.47
CA ALA A 127 -16.57 -10.96 13.53
C ALA A 127 -16.25 -10.43 12.12
N GLN A 128 -15.53 -9.32 12.03
CA GLN A 128 -15.08 -8.73 10.76
C GLN A 128 -14.13 -9.63 9.95
N ALA A 129 -13.48 -10.63 10.58
CA ALA A 129 -12.62 -11.57 9.86
C ALA A 129 -13.42 -12.46 8.90
N LYS A 130 -14.66 -12.82 9.25
CA LYS A 130 -15.53 -13.64 8.39
C LYS A 130 -16.02 -12.84 7.19
N GLU A 131 -16.48 -11.60 7.41
CA GLU A 131 -16.90 -10.68 6.33
C GLU A 131 -15.74 -10.38 5.38
N SER A 132 -14.56 -10.09 5.92
CA SER A 132 -13.35 -9.87 5.13
C SER A 132 -12.98 -11.10 4.27
N THR A 133 -13.09 -12.30 4.84
CA THR A 133 -12.83 -13.54 4.09
C THR A 133 -13.81 -13.74 2.96
N GLN A 134 -15.09 -13.45 3.21
CA GLN A 134 -16.14 -13.54 2.19
C GLN A 134 -15.92 -12.51 1.08
N SER A 135 -15.69 -11.25 1.40
CA SER A 135 -15.44 -10.19 0.41
C SER A 135 -14.19 -10.48 -0.43
N ILE A 136 -13.13 -11.04 0.18
CA ILE A 136 -11.94 -11.48 -0.55
C ILE A 136 -12.30 -12.63 -1.50
N GLN A 137 -13.11 -13.61 -1.09
CA GLN A 137 -13.52 -14.70 -1.96
C GLN A 137 -14.37 -14.19 -3.11
N GLU A 138 -15.34 -13.33 -2.85
CA GLU A 138 -16.18 -12.70 -3.88
C GLU A 138 -15.34 -11.95 -4.92
N ALA A 139 -14.31 -11.20 -4.47
CA ALA A 139 -13.40 -10.53 -5.39
C ALA A 139 -12.57 -11.50 -6.23
N TYR A 140 -12.10 -12.61 -5.65
CA TYR A 140 -11.40 -13.66 -6.40
C TYR A 140 -12.31 -14.38 -7.39
N ASP A 141 -13.60 -14.43 -7.15
CA ASP A 141 -14.61 -15.07 -8.05
C ASP A 141 -15.16 -14.08 -9.10
N SER A 142 -14.96 -12.76 -8.92
CA SER A 142 -15.37 -11.72 -9.86
C SER A 142 -14.43 -11.60 -11.07
N ASP A 143 -14.72 -10.66 -11.96
CA ASP A 143 -13.86 -10.30 -13.09
C ASP A 143 -12.79 -9.22 -12.74
N ASP A 144 -12.73 -8.79 -11.47
CA ASP A 144 -11.71 -7.84 -11.04
C ASP A 144 -10.32 -8.48 -11.05
N GLN A 145 -9.31 -7.73 -11.42
CA GLN A 145 -7.91 -8.08 -11.20
C GLN A 145 -7.59 -7.99 -9.71
N ILE A 146 -6.74 -8.87 -9.21
CA ILE A 146 -6.36 -8.87 -7.80
C ILE A 146 -4.89 -8.50 -7.65
N LEU A 147 -4.59 -7.43 -6.94
CA LEU A 147 -3.23 -7.04 -6.59
C LEU A 147 -2.92 -7.43 -5.14
N VAL A 148 -1.82 -8.12 -4.96
CA VAL A 148 -1.33 -8.55 -3.64
C VAL A 148 0.13 -8.17 -3.44
N PHE A 149 0.47 -7.88 -2.19
CA PHE A 149 1.85 -7.75 -1.71
C PHE A 149 2.14 -8.90 -0.74
N PRO A 150 2.66 -10.04 -1.22
CA PRO A 150 2.69 -11.27 -0.42
C PRO A 150 3.56 -11.20 0.83
N ALA A 151 4.57 -10.30 0.85
CA ALA A 151 5.37 -10.02 2.03
C ALA A 151 4.53 -9.44 3.19
N GLY A 152 3.42 -8.76 2.88
CA GLY A 152 2.51 -8.14 3.83
C GLY A 152 3.08 -6.95 4.61
N LEU A 153 4.34 -6.61 4.39
CA LEU A 153 5.05 -5.46 4.94
C LEU A 153 6.03 -4.92 3.91
N VAL A 154 6.31 -3.63 4.01
CA VAL A 154 7.33 -2.96 3.21
C VAL A 154 8.68 -3.66 3.37
N SER A 155 9.49 -3.71 2.30
CA SER A 155 10.85 -4.31 2.31
C SER A 155 11.71 -3.83 3.48
N ARG A 156 12.61 -4.66 3.94
CA ARG A 156 13.45 -4.41 5.12
C ARG A 156 14.93 -4.64 4.82
N LEU A 157 15.79 -3.95 5.58
CA LEU A 157 17.22 -4.22 5.60
C LEU A 157 17.47 -5.57 6.29
N GLN A 158 17.97 -6.54 5.55
CA GLN A 158 18.26 -7.90 5.96
C GLN A 158 19.72 -8.25 5.64
N LYS A 159 20.16 -9.46 6.00
CA LYS A 159 21.44 -9.98 5.53
C LYS A 159 21.41 -10.10 4.00
N GLY A 160 22.32 -9.46 3.33
CA GLY A 160 22.40 -9.44 1.85
C GLY A 160 21.66 -8.28 1.19
N GLY A 161 21.16 -7.28 1.94
CA GLY A 161 20.58 -6.07 1.36
C GLY A 161 19.13 -5.78 1.76
N ILE A 162 18.53 -4.84 1.06
CA ILE A 162 17.13 -4.46 1.25
C ILE A 162 16.28 -5.37 0.36
N LYS A 163 15.35 -6.09 0.95
CA LYS A 163 14.46 -7.00 0.26
C LYS A 163 13.17 -7.24 1.06
N ASP A 164 12.17 -7.79 0.40
CA ASP A 164 10.94 -8.24 1.03
C ASP A 164 11.20 -9.28 2.12
N LEU A 165 10.30 -9.35 3.08
CA LEU A 165 10.17 -10.50 3.95
C LEU A 165 9.71 -11.71 3.14
N GLU A 166 9.76 -12.89 3.75
CA GLU A 166 9.28 -14.12 3.12
C GLU A 166 7.82 -13.95 2.64
N TRP A 167 7.59 -14.28 1.38
CA TRP A 167 6.28 -14.20 0.76
C TRP A 167 5.36 -15.29 1.29
N LYS A 168 4.17 -14.91 1.72
CA LYS A 168 3.14 -15.82 2.21
C LYS A 168 2.45 -16.50 1.04
N LYS A 169 2.29 -17.81 1.12
CA LYS A 169 1.74 -18.66 0.04
C LYS A 169 0.21 -18.54 -0.15
N ALA A 170 -0.50 -17.82 0.73
CA ALA A 170 -1.96 -17.77 0.70
C ALA A 170 -2.54 -17.26 -0.63
N PHE A 171 -1.87 -16.32 -1.31
CA PHE A 171 -2.33 -15.81 -2.60
C PHE A 171 -2.27 -16.88 -3.70
N ILE A 172 -1.27 -17.79 -3.65
CA ILE A 172 -1.15 -18.91 -4.60
C ILE A 172 -2.36 -19.85 -4.44
N ALA A 173 -2.68 -20.24 -3.20
CA ALA A 173 -3.82 -21.09 -2.94
C ALA A 173 -5.13 -20.47 -3.42
N LYS A 174 -5.31 -19.16 -3.22
CA LYS A 174 -6.49 -18.44 -3.71
C LYS A 174 -6.53 -18.34 -5.24
N ALA A 175 -5.41 -18.07 -5.89
CA ALA A 175 -5.33 -18.03 -7.35
C ALA A 175 -5.68 -19.40 -7.97
N ILE A 176 -5.15 -20.49 -7.42
CA ILE A 176 -5.50 -21.86 -7.86
C ILE A 176 -6.99 -22.14 -7.66
N GLN A 177 -7.54 -21.84 -6.48
CA GLN A 177 -8.95 -22.05 -6.15
C GLN A 177 -9.89 -21.29 -7.12
N SER A 178 -9.51 -20.07 -7.53
CA SER A 178 -10.31 -19.20 -8.40
C SER A 178 -9.90 -19.29 -9.88
N GLN A 179 -9.03 -20.24 -10.24
CA GLN A 179 -8.53 -20.45 -11.62
C GLN A 179 -7.97 -19.17 -12.24
N ARG A 180 -7.09 -18.48 -11.51
CA ARG A 180 -6.41 -17.26 -11.94
C ARG A 180 -4.93 -17.53 -12.14
N ASP A 181 -4.39 -17.05 -13.25
CA ASP A 181 -2.95 -17.01 -13.43
C ASP A 181 -2.32 -15.94 -12.54
N ILE A 182 -1.08 -16.18 -12.15
CA ILE A 182 -0.32 -15.24 -11.34
C ILE A 182 0.68 -14.51 -12.23
N ILE A 183 0.60 -13.18 -12.23
CA ILE A 183 1.55 -12.31 -12.93
C ILE A 183 2.47 -11.68 -11.88
N PRO A 184 3.75 -12.02 -11.84
CA PRO A 184 4.70 -11.39 -10.95
C PRO A 184 5.03 -9.98 -11.43
N ILE A 185 5.15 -9.05 -10.49
CA ILE A 185 5.59 -7.68 -10.75
C ILE A 185 6.81 -7.40 -9.87
N TYR A 186 7.81 -6.77 -10.47
CA TYR A 186 8.95 -6.22 -9.73
C TYR A 186 8.95 -4.70 -9.82
N PHE A 187 8.73 -4.05 -8.67
CA PHE A 187 8.77 -2.61 -8.53
C PHE A 187 10.17 -2.18 -8.08
N GLU A 188 10.84 -1.35 -8.87
CA GLU A 188 12.13 -0.78 -8.50
C GLU A 188 11.94 0.41 -7.57
N GLY A 189 12.64 0.41 -6.45
CA GLY A 189 12.61 1.55 -5.53
C GLY A 189 13.16 1.22 -4.16
N LEU A 190 13.57 2.26 -3.48
CA LEU A 190 14.04 2.17 -2.10
C LEU A 190 13.53 3.38 -1.31
N ASN A 191 13.08 3.14 -0.10
CA ASN A 191 12.87 4.17 0.89
C ASN A 191 14.21 4.76 1.35
N SER A 192 14.18 5.86 2.08
CA SER A 192 15.41 6.48 2.58
C SER A 192 16.21 5.55 3.50
N PRO A 193 17.54 5.71 3.58
CA PRO A 193 18.37 4.97 4.53
C PRO A 193 17.90 5.10 5.98
N PHE A 194 17.29 6.25 6.31
CA PHE A 194 16.71 6.50 7.63
C PHE A 194 15.60 5.50 7.95
N PHE A 195 14.66 5.26 7.02
CA PHE A 195 13.56 4.31 7.21
C PHE A 195 14.08 2.92 7.60
N TYR A 196 15.04 2.40 6.86
CA TYR A 196 15.61 1.07 7.11
C TYR A 196 16.43 0.98 8.39
N ARG A 197 17.25 2.01 8.67
CA ARG A 197 18.05 2.07 9.90
C ARG A 197 17.16 2.14 11.13
N PHE A 198 16.11 2.95 11.07
CA PHE A 198 15.13 3.06 12.15
C PHE A 198 14.40 1.74 12.38
N ALA A 199 13.94 1.06 11.33
CA ALA A 199 13.28 -0.24 11.42
C ALA A 199 14.22 -1.30 12.05
N LYS A 200 15.51 -1.30 11.66
CA LYS A 200 16.53 -2.17 12.26
C LYS A 200 16.77 -1.87 13.74
N PHE A 201 16.92 -0.60 14.10
CA PHE A 201 17.07 -0.15 15.48
C PHE A 201 15.87 -0.55 16.34
N ARG A 202 14.65 -0.26 15.88
CA ARG A 202 13.41 -0.64 16.55
C ARG A 202 13.38 -2.15 16.85
N LYS A 203 13.75 -2.99 15.86
CA LYS A 203 13.84 -4.44 16.04
C LYS A 203 14.91 -4.84 17.07
N ALA A 204 16.05 -4.20 17.06
CA ALA A 204 17.16 -4.47 17.99
C ALA A 204 16.79 -4.18 19.47
N ILE A 205 15.96 -3.16 19.73
CA ILE A 205 15.46 -2.85 21.08
C ILE A 205 14.20 -3.64 21.46
N GLY A 206 13.80 -4.63 20.66
CA GLY A 206 12.70 -5.55 20.98
C GLY A 206 11.28 -5.00 20.79
N LEU A 207 11.11 -3.82 20.20
CA LEU A 207 9.78 -3.27 19.94
C LEU A 207 9.06 -4.07 18.83
N LYS A 208 7.97 -4.72 19.20
CA LYS A 208 7.20 -5.60 18.28
C LYS A 208 6.35 -4.83 17.26
N PHE A 209 5.95 -3.60 17.56
CA PHE A 209 5.13 -2.78 16.67
C PHE A 209 5.99 -2.15 15.56
N ASN A 210 5.50 -2.18 14.31
CA ASN A 210 6.18 -1.61 13.15
C ASN A 210 5.96 -0.09 13.08
N ILE A 211 6.46 0.64 14.09
CA ILE A 211 6.25 2.10 14.19
C ILE A 211 6.92 2.88 13.06
N GLU A 212 7.86 2.29 12.33
CA GLU A 212 8.48 2.89 11.15
C GLU A 212 7.49 3.19 10.01
N ILE A 213 6.33 2.55 9.99
CA ILE A 213 5.27 2.85 8.99
C ILE A 213 4.79 4.31 9.07
N ILE A 214 4.97 4.97 10.22
CA ILE A 214 4.64 6.38 10.40
C ILE A 214 5.45 7.30 9.46
N PHE A 215 6.60 6.85 8.96
CA PHE A 215 7.43 7.60 8.03
C PHE A 215 7.02 7.42 6.57
N LEU A 216 6.15 6.45 6.23
CA LEU A 216 5.75 6.18 4.86
C LEU A 216 5.09 7.39 4.15
N PRO A 217 4.26 8.23 4.80
CA PRO A 217 3.76 9.44 4.17
C PRO A 217 4.90 10.41 3.76
N SER A 218 5.94 10.54 4.59
CA SER A 218 7.09 11.37 4.22
C SER A 218 7.95 10.75 3.12
N GLU A 219 8.07 9.41 3.07
CA GLU A 219 8.73 8.72 1.97
C GLU A 219 7.95 8.89 0.65
N LEU A 220 6.62 8.84 0.70
CA LEU A 220 5.75 9.13 -0.44
C LEU A 220 5.98 10.56 -0.95
N MET A 221 6.04 11.56 -0.08
CA MET A 221 6.33 12.95 -0.48
C MET A 221 7.71 13.12 -1.12
N LYS A 222 8.69 12.31 -0.73
CA LYS A 222 10.04 12.26 -1.35
C LYS A 222 10.05 11.66 -2.76
N SER A 223 8.95 11.05 -3.20
CA SER A 223 8.80 10.53 -4.55
C SER A 223 8.48 11.60 -5.59
N ARG A 224 8.19 12.83 -5.16
CA ARG A 224 7.92 13.98 -6.04
C ARG A 224 9.04 14.20 -7.04
N ASN A 225 8.67 14.44 -8.32
CA ASN A 225 9.57 14.67 -9.45
C ASN A 225 10.51 13.49 -9.76
N LYS A 226 10.12 12.26 -9.43
CA LYS A 226 10.94 11.06 -9.70
C LYS A 226 10.32 10.17 -10.76
N THR A 227 11.19 9.37 -11.36
CA THR A 227 10.80 8.26 -12.26
C THR A 227 11.02 6.95 -11.52
N PHE A 228 10.07 6.02 -11.67
CA PHE A 228 10.15 4.66 -11.13
C PHE A 228 9.92 3.66 -12.24
N THR A 229 10.60 2.52 -12.16
CA THR A 229 10.46 1.42 -13.13
C THR A 229 9.68 0.28 -12.51
N ILE A 230 8.81 -0.31 -13.31
CA ILE A 230 8.00 -1.49 -12.99
C ILE A 230 8.27 -2.52 -14.09
N HIS A 231 8.59 -3.75 -13.67
CA HIS A 231 8.82 -4.89 -14.56
C HIS A 231 7.77 -5.98 -14.36
#